data_ce7005cb72e32d68b6828a6be796ca83
#
_entry.id   ce7005cb72e32d68b6828a6be796ca83
#
_cell.length_a   1.000
_cell.length_b   1.000
_cell.length_c   1.000
_cell.angle_alpha   90.00
_cell.angle_beta   90.00
_cell.angle_gamma   90.00
#
_symmetry.space_group_name_H-M   'P 1'
#
loop_
_entity.id
_entity.type
_entity.pdbx_description
1 polymer ?
#
loop_
_entity_poly.entity_id
_entity_poly.type
_entity_poly.pdbx_seq_one_letter_code
_entity_poly.pdbx_strand_id
1 'polypeptide(L)'
;LMVSSNVFTQLSFKNVCGWLKLQFTGTGYVSKIVLKGNNGEQVAGKIYVNTSDASSTLASTMGESGDDIIESRVGGFIEEEGAILTEITLNCGDGVTLNSETPTAFYIALPPQTFEKGLTAIMYNQDGITKEISTENLITIERNHILPMEAVELTFEAPTTPASNEIWYTSSDGNVVTPYKTDVFGANIVSNTYENGVGVITFDGDVTMIGEKAFYYCTSLTSVTIPDSVTTI
;
A
#
# COMPACT_ATOMS: atom_id res chain seq x y z
N LEU A 1 -51.13 -28.07 15.90
CA LEU A 1 -50.00 -27.31 15.36
C LEU A 1 -48.73 -28.14 15.59
N MET A 2 -48.32 -28.89 14.56
CA MET A 2 -46.99 -29.54 14.67
C MET A 2 -45.92 -28.51 14.32
N VAL A 3 -45.17 -28.09 15.27
CA VAL A 3 -43.91 -27.37 15.06
C VAL A 3 -42.85 -28.43 14.80
N SER A 4 -42.45 -28.61 13.54
CA SER A 4 -41.27 -29.41 13.25
C SER A 4 -40.07 -28.58 13.69
N SER A 5 -39.46 -28.96 14.80
CA SER A 5 -38.13 -28.45 15.17
C SER A 5 -37.14 -29.09 14.20
N ASN A 6 -36.79 -28.37 13.15
CA ASN A 6 -35.59 -28.70 12.37
C ASN A 6 -34.39 -28.43 13.27
N VAL A 7 -33.92 -29.46 13.93
CA VAL A 7 -32.63 -29.43 14.63
C VAL A 7 -31.57 -29.47 13.52
N PHE A 8 -30.95 -28.34 13.26
CA PHE A 8 -29.78 -28.32 12.40
C PHE A 8 -28.64 -29.06 13.11
N THR A 9 -28.38 -30.27 12.67
CA THR A 9 -27.30 -31.10 13.22
C THR A 9 -25.91 -30.73 12.67
N GLN A 10 -25.86 -29.94 11.60
CA GLN A 10 -24.63 -29.50 10.99
C GLN A 10 -24.78 -28.12 10.36
N LEU A 11 -23.91 -27.19 10.74
CA LEU A 11 -23.76 -25.90 10.10
C LEU A 11 -22.57 -25.95 9.13
N SER A 12 -22.82 -25.58 7.89
CA SER A 12 -21.76 -25.47 6.88
C SER A 12 -21.51 -23.99 6.57
N PHE A 13 -20.30 -23.54 6.82
CA PHE A 13 -19.86 -22.20 6.45
C PHE A 13 -19.02 -22.26 5.19
N LYS A 14 -19.28 -21.33 4.27
CA LYS A 14 -18.51 -21.20 3.02
C LYS A 14 -17.99 -19.78 2.89
N ASN A 15 -16.70 -19.64 2.55
CA ASN A 15 -16.16 -18.34 2.22
C ASN A 15 -16.83 -17.79 0.97
N VAL A 16 -17.06 -16.49 0.94
CA VAL A 16 -17.61 -15.78 -0.23
C VAL A 16 -16.49 -15.38 -1.18
N CYS A 17 -15.33 -15.02 -0.62
CA CYS A 17 -14.16 -14.56 -1.34
C CYS A 17 -13.17 -15.69 -1.64
N GLY A 18 -12.27 -15.43 -2.58
CA GLY A 18 -10.97 -16.08 -2.68
C GLY A 18 -9.89 -15.23 -2.01
N TRP A 19 -8.67 -15.73 -2.01
CA TRP A 19 -7.53 -15.08 -1.38
C TRP A 19 -6.39 -14.99 -2.37
N LEU A 20 -5.86 -13.79 -2.53
CA LEU A 20 -4.57 -13.58 -3.17
C LEU A 20 -3.49 -13.64 -2.10
N LYS A 21 -2.48 -14.50 -2.29
CA LYS A 21 -1.32 -14.59 -1.43
C LYS A 21 -0.14 -13.95 -2.13
N LEU A 22 0.23 -12.72 -1.72
CA LEU A 22 1.46 -12.07 -2.13
C LEU A 22 2.61 -12.56 -1.24
N GLN A 23 3.79 -12.74 -1.80
CA GLN A 23 4.96 -13.24 -1.09
C GLN A 23 6.17 -12.37 -1.40
N PHE A 24 6.84 -11.87 -0.36
CA PHE A 24 8.00 -11.02 -0.54
C PHE A 24 9.17 -11.49 0.31
N THR A 25 10.35 -11.53 -0.30
CA THR A 25 11.64 -11.60 0.41
C THR A 25 12.28 -10.22 0.42
N GLY A 26 13.31 -10.01 1.22
CA GLY A 26 14.05 -8.76 1.24
C GLY A 26 14.29 -8.21 2.62
N THR A 27 14.55 -6.91 2.71
CA THR A 27 14.83 -6.21 3.97
C THR A 27 13.92 -5.01 4.16
N GLY A 28 13.74 -4.60 5.42
CA GLY A 28 12.88 -3.49 5.80
C GLY A 28 11.45 -3.94 6.17
N TYR A 29 10.50 -3.01 6.09
CA TYR A 29 9.14 -3.19 6.58
C TYR A 29 8.13 -2.85 5.49
N VAL A 30 7.04 -3.62 5.42
CA VAL A 30 5.85 -3.28 4.64
C VAL A 30 4.78 -2.76 5.59
N SER A 31 4.46 -1.48 5.52
CA SER A 31 3.44 -0.83 6.35
C SER A 31 2.04 -0.87 5.71
N LYS A 32 2.00 -0.88 4.37
CA LYS A 32 0.75 -0.87 3.61
C LYS A 32 0.96 -1.49 2.23
N ILE A 33 -0.07 -2.18 1.74
CA ILE A 33 -0.13 -2.66 0.35
C ILE A 33 -1.42 -2.13 -0.26
N VAL A 34 -1.34 -1.48 -1.42
CA VAL A 34 -2.48 -1.11 -2.26
C VAL A 34 -2.50 -2.02 -3.47
N LEU A 35 -3.60 -2.71 -3.69
CA LEU A 35 -3.79 -3.61 -4.82
C LEU A 35 -4.88 -3.06 -5.73
N LYS A 36 -4.64 -3.11 -7.04
CA LYS A 36 -5.61 -2.72 -8.07
C LYS A 36 -5.54 -3.66 -9.27
N GLY A 37 -6.65 -3.79 -9.99
CA GLY A 37 -6.69 -4.42 -11.30
C GLY A 37 -6.16 -3.47 -12.38
N ASN A 38 -5.45 -4.01 -13.38
CA ASN A 38 -4.82 -3.18 -14.42
C ASN A 38 -5.81 -2.67 -15.48
N ASN A 39 -7.05 -3.10 -15.43
CA ASN A 39 -8.12 -2.66 -16.34
C ASN A 39 -9.27 -1.93 -15.60
N GLY A 40 -9.01 -1.50 -14.35
CA GLY A 40 -9.99 -0.79 -13.55
C GLY A 40 -11.08 -1.67 -12.96
N GLU A 41 -10.79 -2.98 -12.80
CA GLU A 41 -11.73 -3.91 -12.17
C GLU A 41 -12.04 -3.49 -10.74
N GLN A 42 -13.30 -3.66 -10.35
CA GLN A 42 -13.72 -3.42 -8.98
C GLN A 42 -13.18 -4.51 -8.06
N VAL A 43 -12.43 -4.14 -7.04
CA VAL A 43 -11.77 -5.08 -6.09
C VAL A 43 -12.37 -5.04 -4.70
N ALA A 44 -13.17 -4.01 -4.37
CA ALA A 44 -13.82 -3.86 -3.08
C ALA A 44 -15.19 -3.18 -3.23
N GLY A 45 -16.04 -3.30 -2.20
CA GLY A 45 -17.37 -2.74 -2.18
C GLY A 45 -18.40 -3.72 -1.61
N LYS A 46 -19.68 -3.39 -1.77
CA LYS A 46 -20.78 -4.28 -1.39
C LYS A 46 -20.93 -5.39 -2.43
N ILE A 47 -21.08 -6.61 -1.98
CA ILE A 47 -21.31 -7.78 -2.84
C ILE A 47 -22.64 -8.44 -2.52
N TYR A 48 -23.29 -9.00 -3.52
CA TYR A 48 -24.43 -9.89 -3.32
C TYR A 48 -23.97 -11.31 -3.07
N VAL A 49 -24.63 -11.97 -2.13
CA VAL A 49 -24.43 -13.38 -1.88
C VAL A 49 -25.77 -14.09 -2.04
N ASN A 50 -25.94 -14.85 -3.11
CA ASN A 50 -27.08 -15.74 -3.24
C ASN A 50 -26.83 -17.02 -2.43
N THR A 51 -27.63 -17.24 -1.40
CA THR A 51 -27.50 -18.39 -0.51
C THR A 51 -28.24 -19.63 -1.01
N SER A 52 -29.06 -19.51 -2.04
CA SER A 52 -29.84 -20.62 -2.60
C SER A 52 -29.03 -21.49 -3.58
N ASP A 53 -27.95 -20.95 -4.16
CA ASP A 53 -27.11 -21.69 -5.08
C ASP A 53 -25.86 -22.22 -4.36
N ALA A 54 -25.84 -23.53 -4.13
CA ALA A 54 -24.70 -24.22 -3.54
C ALA A 54 -23.58 -24.48 -4.56
N SER A 55 -23.74 -24.10 -5.83
CA SER A 55 -22.74 -24.32 -6.86
C SER A 55 -21.53 -23.44 -6.66
N SER A 56 -20.36 -23.97 -6.91
CA SER A 56 -19.07 -23.37 -6.61
C SER A 56 -18.59 -22.32 -7.62
N THR A 57 -19.39 -22.03 -8.63
CA THR A 57 -18.98 -21.13 -9.73
C THR A 57 -19.66 -19.79 -9.58
N LEU A 58 -18.92 -18.80 -9.12
CA LEU A 58 -19.28 -17.39 -9.27
C LEU A 58 -19.00 -17.00 -10.72
N ALA A 59 -20.04 -16.85 -11.49
CA ALA A 59 -19.91 -16.25 -12.80
C ALA A 59 -19.60 -14.78 -12.64
N SER A 60 -18.37 -14.36 -12.92
CA SER A 60 -18.01 -12.95 -13.08
C SER A 60 -18.57 -12.45 -14.40
N THR A 61 -19.81 -12.06 -14.42
CA THR A 61 -20.29 -11.21 -15.50
C THR A 61 -20.86 -9.96 -14.87
N MET A 62 -20.07 -8.92 -14.88
CA MET A 62 -20.53 -7.54 -14.84
C MET A 62 -21.40 -7.35 -16.07
N GLY A 63 -22.62 -7.00 -15.91
CA GLY A 63 -23.40 -6.66 -17.09
C GLY A 63 -24.88 -6.59 -16.85
N GLU A 64 -25.34 -5.43 -17.08
CA GLU A 64 -26.68 -5.01 -17.42
C GLU A 64 -27.74 -5.03 -16.32
N SER A 65 -28.13 -3.82 -16.01
CA SER A 65 -29.27 -3.37 -15.23
C SER A 65 -30.56 -4.10 -15.62
N GLY A 66 -31.17 -4.76 -14.65
CA GLY A 66 -32.51 -5.31 -14.75
C GLY A 66 -32.88 -6.13 -13.53
N ASP A 67 -34.06 -5.93 -12.99
CA ASP A 67 -34.58 -6.57 -11.76
C ASP A 67 -34.59 -8.11 -11.77
N ASP A 68 -34.39 -8.73 -12.93
CA ASP A 68 -34.44 -10.19 -13.11
C ASP A 68 -33.08 -10.89 -12.84
N ILE A 69 -32.02 -10.13 -12.51
CA ILE A 69 -30.66 -10.65 -12.38
C ILE A 69 -30.36 -11.14 -10.95
N ILE A 70 -31.18 -10.79 -9.99
CA ILE A 70 -30.94 -11.02 -8.56
C ILE A 70 -31.03 -12.50 -8.19
N GLU A 71 -31.78 -13.30 -8.93
CA GLU A 71 -32.05 -14.69 -8.54
C GLU A 71 -31.02 -15.72 -8.99
N SER A 72 -30.12 -15.41 -9.93
CA SER A 72 -29.23 -16.40 -10.53
C SER A 72 -27.74 -16.20 -10.29
N ARG A 73 -27.29 -15.18 -9.55
CA ARG A 73 -25.87 -14.85 -9.40
C ARG A 73 -25.40 -14.95 -7.97
N VAL A 74 -24.42 -15.79 -7.74
CA VAL A 74 -23.66 -15.83 -6.51
C VAL A 74 -22.43 -14.94 -6.69
N GLY A 75 -22.52 -13.69 -6.21
CA GLY A 75 -21.42 -12.75 -6.14
C GLY A 75 -21.28 -11.81 -7.33
N GLY A 76 -21.61 -10.60 -7.11
CA GLY A 76 -21.34 -9.44 -7.92
C GLY A 76 -21.31 -8.23 -7.00
N PHE A 77 -20.67 -7.17 -7.44
CA PHE A 77 -20.72 -5.91 -6.70
C PHE A 77 -22.07 -5.22 -6.92
N ILE A 78 -22.54 -4.55 -5.86
CA ILE A 78 -23.72 -3.69 -5.95
C ILE A 78 -23.24 -2.36 -6.51
N GLU A 79 -23.77 -1.96 -7.65
CA GLU A 79 -23.60 -0.61 -8.15
C GLU A 79 -24.48 0.33 -7.31
N GLU A 80 -23.86 0.95 -6.30
CA GLU A 80 -24.42 2.13 -5.64
C GLU A 80 -23.63 3.34 -6.12
N GLU A 81 -24.31 4.43 -6.40
CA GLU A 81 -23.71 5.70 -6.81
C GLU A 81 -22.65 6.14 -5.78
N GLY A 82 -21.38 6.10 -6.15
CA GLY A 82 -20.24 6.52 -5.33
C GLY A 82 -19.41 5.41 -4.67
N ALA A 83 -19.67 4.11 -4.89
CA ALA A 83 -18.99 3.01 -4.18
C ALA A 83 -18.18 2.05 -5.05
N ILE A 84 -17.78 2.44 -6.26
CA ILE A 84 -16.86 1.62 -7.07
C ILE A 84 -15.45 1.80 -6.51
N LEU A 85 -14.96 0.78 -5.82
CA LEU A 85 -13.61 0.76 -5.30
C LEU A 85 -12.74 -0.12 -6.20
N THR A 86 -11.92 0.52 -7.01
CA THR A 86 -10.95 -0.13 -7.91
C THR A 86 -9.63 -0.45 -7.23
N GLU A 87 -9.48 -0.04 -5.98
CA GLU A 87 -8.31 -0.31 -5.16
C GLU A 87 -8.72 -0.89 -3.81
N ILE A 88 -7.93 -1.83 -3.30
CA ILE A 88 -8.04 -2.36 -1.95
C ILE A 88 -6.73 -2.14 -1.20
N THR A 89 -6.84 -1.68 0.04
CA THR A 89 -5.68 -1.41 0.90
C THR A 89 -5.60 -2.45 2.01
N LEU A 90 -4.47 -3.14 2.10
CA LEU A 90 -4.07 -3.90 3.27
C LEU A 90 -3.18 -3.02 4.15
N ASN A 91 -3.69 -2.64 5.31
CA ASN A 91 -2.92 -1.91 6.31
C ASN A 91 -2.21 -2.91 7.23
N CYS A 92 -0.89 -2.81 7.33
CA CYS A 92 -0.05 -3.72 8.09
C CYS A 92 0.32 -3.16 9.50
N GLY A 93 -0.39 -2.14 9.98
CA GLY A 93 -0.16 -1.54 11.29
C GLY A 93 1.25 -0.93 11.42
N ASP A 94 1.98 -1.34 12.44
CA ASP A 94 3.35 -0.88 12.69
C ASP A 94 4.38 -1.41 11.67
N GLY A 95 3.91 -2.15 10.68
CA GLY A 95 4.73 -2.75 9.63
C GLY A 95 5.07 -4.21 9.89
N VAL A 96 5.15 -4.96 8.79
CA VAL A 96 5.57 -6.36 8.77
C VAL A 96 7.00 -6.43 8.25
N THR A 97 7.91 -6.92 9.08
CA THR A 97 9.32 -7.10 8.71
C THR A 97 9.46 -8.16 7.63
N LEU A 98 10.19 -7.84 6.57
CA LEU A 98 10.58 -8.80 5.55
C LEU A 98 11.77 -9.63 6.00
N ASN A 99 11.87 -10.84 5.45
CA ASN A 99 13.00 -11.72 5.66
C ASN A 99 13.68 -11.96 4.31
N SER A 100 15.03 -11.87 4.29
CA SER A 100 15.80 -12.02 3.05
C SER A 100 15.83 -13.45 2.50
N GLU A 101 15.64 -14.46 3.36
CA GLU A 101 15.76 -15.87 2.96
C GLU A 101 14.41 -16.56 2.84
N THR A 102 13.45 -16.15 3.69
CA THR A 102 12.13 -16.80 3.76
C THR A 102 11.03 -15.82 3.35
N PRO A 103 10.20 -16.17 2.36
CA PRO A 103 9.14 -15.28 1.91
C PRO A 103 8.13 -14.94 3.02
N THR A 104 7.91 -13.66 3.25
CA THR A 104 6.85 -13.12 4.10
C THR A 104 5.56 -13.04 3.30
N ALA A 105 4.48 -13.63 3.81
CA ALA A 105 3.22 -13.74 3.10
C ALA A 105 2.19 -12.71 3.56
N PHE A 106 1.50 -12.10 2.59
CA PHE A 106 0.38 -11.17 2.78
C PHE A 106 -0.86 -11.71 2.08
N TYR A 107 -1.98 -11.71 2.77
CA TYR A 107 -3.23 -12.27 2.25
C TYR A 107 -4.26 -11.16 2.05
N ILE A 108 -4.81 -11.08 0.85
CA ILE A 108 -5.85 -10.12 0.48
C ILE A 108 -7.07 -10.90 0.02
N ALA A 109 -8.20 -10.69 0.72
CA ALA A 109 -9.47 -11.27 0.33
C ALA A 109 -10.04 -10.47 -0.85
N LEU A 110 -10.37 -11.16 -1.92
CA LEU A 110 -10.94 -10.58 -3.14
C LEU A 110 -12.21 -11.32 -3.53
N PRO A 111 -13.21 -10.62 -4.10
CA PRO A 111 -14.32 -11.28 -4.76
C PRO A 111 -13.80 -12.18 -5.89
N PRO A 112 -14.44 -13.31 -6.13
CA PRO A 112 -14.08 -14.17 -7.26
C PRO A 112 -14.31 -13.42 -8.57
N GLN A 113 -13.24 -13.26 -9.34
CA GLN A 113 -13.25 -12.60 -10.65
C GLN A 113 -11.97 -12.89 -11.41
N THR A 114 -11.96 -12.53 -12.67
CA THR A 114 -10.78 -12.64 -13.54
C THR A 114 -10.27 -11.24 -13.88
N PHE A 115 -8.99 -11.01 -13.64
CA PHE A 115 -8.25 -9.84 -14.05
C PHE A 115 -7.52 -10.16 -15.35
N GLU A 116 -8.10 -9.76 -16.49
CA GLU A 116 -7.59 -10.15 -17.81
C GLU A 116 -6.24 -9.51 -18.14
N LYS A 117 -5.97 -8.32 -17.59
CA LYS A 117 -4.72 -7.59 -17.75
C LYS A 117 -3.86 -7.62 -16.48
N GLY A 118 -4.14 -8.57 -15.58
CA GLY A 118 -3.39 -8.75 -14.35
C GLY A 118 -3.64 -7.72 -13.28
N LEU A 119 -2.70 -7.62 -12.35
CA LEU A 119 -2.80 -6.85 -11.12
C LEU A 119 -1.54 -6.02 -10.90
N THR A 120 -1.71 -4.89 -10.23
CA THR A 120 -0.62 -4.07 -9.70
C THR A 120 -0.73 -3.98 -8.18
N ALA A 121 0.38 -4.28 -7.49
CA ALA A 121 0.52 -4.08 -6.06
C ALA A 121 1.55 -2.98 -5.79
N ILE A 122 1.19 -2.01 -4.95
CA ILE A 122 2.06 -0.93 -4.50
C ILE A 122 2.30 -1.14 -3.01
N MET A 123 3.53 -1.48 -2.64
CA MET A 123 3.97 -1.63 -1.27
C MET A 123 4.56 -0.33 -0.76
N TYR A 124 4.28 -0.01 0.50
CA TYR A 124 4.81 1.15 1.20
C TYR A 124 5.60 0.68 2.41
N ASN A 125 6.73 1.33 2.66
CA ASN A 125 7.41 1.20 3.95
C ASN A 125 6.90 2.27 4.95
N GLN A 126 7.49 2.32 6.14
CA GLN A 126 7.10 3.31 7.17
C GLN A 126 7.49 4.74 6.79
N ASP A 127 8.52 4.92 5.97
CA ASP A 127 9.03 6.23 5.52
C ASP A 127 8.25 6.76 4.31
N GLY A 128 7.21 6.02 3.87
CA GLY A 128 6.40 6.37 2.70
C GLY A 128 7.06 6.03 1.36
N ILE A 129 8.23 5.37 1.37
CA ILE A 129 8.89 4.90 0.15
C ILE A 129 8.04 3.77 -0.44
N THR A 130 7.86 3.81 -1.75
CA THR A 130 7.00 2.85 -2.44
C THR A 130 7.80 1.94 -3.36
N LYS A 131 7.28 0.71 -3.51
CA LYS A 131 7.70 -0.22 -4.55
C LYS A 131 6.45 -0.73 -5.26
N GLU A 132 6.44 -0.62 -6.57
CA GLU A 132 5.37 -1.14 -7.41
C GLU A 132 5.80 -2.44 -8.08
N ILE A 133 4.91 -3.43 -8.05
CA ILE A 133 5.04 -4.70 -8.78
C ILE A 133 3.77 -4.92 -9.56
N SER A 134 3.90 -5.19 -10.84
CA SER A 134 2.80 -5.42 -11.74
C SER A 134 2.99 -6.71 -12.54
N THR A 135 1.89 -7.34 -12.89
CA THR A 135 1.85 -8.44 -13.87
C THR A 135 0.75 -8.18 -14.87
N GLU A 136 0.99 -8.50 -16.13
CA GLU A 136 -0.01 -8.45 -17.21
C GLU A 136 -0.66 -9.81 -17.46
N ASN A 137 -0.23 -10.84 -16.74
CA ASN A 137 -0.79 -12.17 -16.87
C ASN A 137 -2.23 -12.21 -16.36
N LEU A 138 -3.07 -13.00 -17.02
CA LEU A 138 -4.42 -13.29 -16.56
C LEU A 138 -4.39 -13.89 -15.16
N ILE A 139 -5.12 -13.29 -14.23
CA ILE A 139 -5.24 -13.72 -12.84
C ILE A 139 -6.70 -14.02 -12.54
N THR A 140 -6.99 -15.24 -12.09
CA THR A 140 -8.35 -15.62 -11.68
C THR A 140 -8.39 -15.91 -10.19
N ILE A 141 -9.24 -15.15 -9.49
CA ILE A 141 -9.54 -15.39 -8.09
C ILE A 141 -10.75 -16.31 -8.01
N GLU A 142 -10.56 -17.49 -7.46
CA GLU A 142 -11.62 -18.47 -7.27
C GLU A 142 -12.11 -18.46 -5.82
N ARG A 143 -13.41 -18.66 -5.65
CA ARG A 143 -14.03 -18.75 -4.34
C ARG A 143 -13.41 -19.87 -3.50
N ASN A 144 -13.15 -19.56 -2.23
CA ASN A 144 -12.61 -20.52 -1.25
C ASN A 144 -11.23 -21.09 -1.61
N HIS A 145 -10.53 -20.47 -2.55
CA HIS A 145 -9.18 -20.82 -2.95
C HIS A 145 -8.18 -19.73 -2.55
N ILE A 146 -6.94 -20.14 -2.32
CA ILE A 146 -5.80 -19.25 -2.15
C ILE A 146 -4.99 -19.33 -3.43
N LEU A 147 -4.85 -18.20 -4.12
CA LEU A 147 -3.95 -18.06 -5.26
C LEU A 147 -2.60 -17.55 -4.77
N PRO A 148 -1.56 -18.37 -4.70
CA PRO A 148 -0.24 -17.92 -4.36
C PRO A 148 0.44 -17.27 -5.59
N MET A 149 1.00 -16.08 -5.38
CA MET A 149 1.92 -15.45 -6.32
C MET A 149 3.35 -15.90 -5.99
N GLU A 150 4.21 -15.93 -7.00
CA GLU A 150 5.63 -16.20 -6.80
C GLU A 150 6.24 -15.15 -5.86
N ALA A 151 7.25 -15.56 -5.09
CA ALA A 151 7.93 -14.65 -4.19
C ALA A 151 8.78 -13.64 -4.98
N VAL A 152 8.66 -12.37 -4.63
CA VAL A 152 9.42 -11.27 -5.25
C VAL A 152 10.29 -10.62 -4.19
N GLU A 153 11.53 -10.29 -4.57
CA GLU A 153 12.42 -9.52 -3.70
C GLU A 153 12.00 -8.05 -3.67
N LEU A 154 11.80 -7.54 -2.46
CA LEU A 154 11.53 -6.14 -2.19
C LEU A 154 12.74 -5.50 -1.52
N THR A 155 13.32 -4.51 -2.18
CA THR A 155 14.29 -3.61 -1.59
C THR A 155 13.69 -2.20 -1.61
N PHE A 156 13.41 -1.66 -0.43
CA PHE A 156 13.07 -0.26 -0.29
C PHE A 156 14.39 0.52 -0.22
N GLU A 157 14.83 1.02 -1.36
CA GLU A 157 15.97 1.90 -1.39
C GLU A 157 15.53 3.24 -0.78
N ALA A 158 16.19 3.65 0.28
CA ALA A 158 16.05 5.01 0.77
C ALA A 158 16.42 5.96 -0.38
N PRO A 159 15.70 7.07 -0.56
CA PRO A 159 16.09 8.07 -1.55
C PRO A 159 17.54 8.48 -1.26
N THR A 160 18.36 8.52 -2.30
CA THR A 160 19.79 8.89 -2.17
C THR A 160 19.97 10.39 -2.09
N THR A 161 18.93 11.15 -2.43
CA THR A 161 18.88 12.62 -2.39
C THR A 161 17.64 13.09 -1.65
N PRO A 162 17.72 14.21 -0.89
CA PRO A 162 16.56 14.82 -0.27
C PRO A 162 15.51 15.24 -1.30
N ALA A 163 14.25 15.32 -0.88
CA ALA A 163 13.21 16.00 -1.63
C ALA A 163 13.55 17.49 -1.81
N SER A 164 12.97 18.16 -2.82
CA SER A 164 13.27 19.57 -3.10
C SER A 164 13.06 20.53 -1.92
N ASN A 165 12.21 20.15 -0.99
CA ASN A 165 11.90 20.90 0.23
C ASN A 165 12.57 20.32 1.49
N GLU A 166 13.65 19.55 1.35
CA GLU A 166 14.35 18.94 2.47
C GLU A 166 15.86 19.14 2.38
N ILE A 167 16.52 19.22 3.53
CA ILE A 167 17.97 19.07 3.69
C ILE A 167 18.21 17.94 4.69
N TRP A 168 19.05 16.99 4.34
CA TRP A 168 19.46 15.93 5.26
C TRP A 168 20.83 16.20 5.83
N TYR A 169 21.06 15.76 7.06
CA TYR A 169 22.35 15.91 7.71
C TYR A 169 22.65 14.75 8.67
N THR A 170 23.92 14.65 9.05
CA THR A 170 24.35 13.76 10.14
C THR A 170 25.00 14.56 11.25
N SER A 171 24.91 14.05 12.48
CA SER A 171 25.42 14.69 13.68
C SER A 171 26.32 13.72 14.45
N SER A 172 27.43 14.22 15.01
CA SER A 172 28.37 13.42 15.79
C SER A 172 27.85 13.06 17.18
N ASP A 173 26.88 13.78 17.69
CA ASP A 173 26.29 13.59 19.03
C ASP A 173 24.91 12.94 18.99
N GLY A 174 24.40 12.63 17.77
CA GLY A 174 23.09 11.99 17.59
C GLY A 174 21.90 12.91 17.89
N ASN A 175 22.11 14.23 17.96
CA ASN A 175 21.07 15.19 18.26
C ASN A 175 20.74 16.09 17.06
N VAL A 176 19.60 16.77 17.17
CA VAL A 176 19.16 17.78 16.20
C VAL A 176 20.20 18.89 16.10
N VAL A 177 20.63 19.21 14.87
CA VAL A 177 21.47 20.36 14.55
C VAL A 177 20.59 21.50 14.06
N THR A 178 20.56 22.60 14.79
CA THR A 178 19.82 23.79 14.39
C THR A 178 20.71 24.70 13.53
N PRO A 179 20.29 25.06 12.31
CA PRO A 179 21.03 26.03 11.49
C PRO A 179 21.23 27.36 12.21
N TYR A 180 22.40 27.96 12.02
CA TYR A 180 22.73 29.26 12.64
C TYR A 180 21.85 30.39 12.07
N LYS A 181 21.57 30.36 10.76
CA LYS A 181 20.60 31.22 10.11
C LYS A 181 19.50 30.36 9.49
N THR A 182 18.27 30.81 9.63
CA THR A 182 17.08 30.06 9.16
C THR A 182 16.40 30.70 7.94
N ASP A 183 16.80 31.91 7.57
CA ASP A 183 16.22 32.74 6.49
C ASP A 183 17.05 32.75 5.19
N VAL A 184 17.95 31.78 5.05
CA VAL A 184 18.96 31.75 3.97
C VAL A 184 18.83 30.54 3.05
N PHE A 185 17.65 29.90 3.03
CA PHE A 185 17.41 28.67 2.25
C PHE A 185 16.48 28.86 1.04
N GLY A 186 15.90 30.06 0.90
CA GLY A 186 14.88 30.34 -0.12
C GLY A 186 13.47 29.92 0.28
N ALA A 187 13.32 29.20 1.39
CA ALA A 187 12.07 28.77 2.00
C ALA A 187 12.19 28.77 3.53
N ASN A 188 11.05 28.72 4.25
CA ASN A 188 11.05 28.73 5.71
C ASN A 188 11.11 27.30 6.27
N ILE A 189 11.85 27.11 7.37
CA ILE A 189 11.92 25.83 8.06
C ILE A 189 10.58 25.57 8.76
N VAL A 190 9.96 24.41 8.46
CA VAL A 190 8.73 23.91 9.06
C VAL A 190 9.02 22.93 10.18
N SER A 191 10.00 22.04 9.97
CA SER A 191 10.41 21.05 10.97
C SER A 191 11.90 20.75 10.88
N ASN A 192 12.46 20.22 11.96
CA ASN A 192 13.82 19.72 12.03
C ASN A 192 13.84 18.57 13.03
N THR A 193 14.10 17.36 12.55
CA THR A 193 14.09 16.12 13.33
C THR A 193 15.41 15.37 13.17
N TYR A 194 15.73 14.50 14.11
CA TYR A 194 16.89 13.60 14.02
C TYR A 194 16.49 12.21 14.48
N GLU A 195 16.45 11.25 13.57
CA GLU A 195 16.04 9.88 13.85
C GLU A 195 16.92 8.89 13.09
N ASN A 196 17.21 7.74 13.69
CA ASN A 196 17.97 6.65 13.05
C ASN A 196 19.31 7.07 12.42
N GLY A 197 19.97 8.10 12.98
CA GLY A 197 21.27 8.58 12.49
C GLY A 197 21.18 9.63 11.39
N VAL A 198 19.98 10.06 11.00
CA VAL A 198 19.75 11.09 9.97
C VAL A 198 18.92 12.23 10.53
N GLY A 199 19.39 13.44 10.32
CA GLY A 199 18.61 14.65 10.55
C GLY A 199 17.92 15.09 9.27
N VAL A 200 16.66 15.54 9.39
CA VAL A 200 15.87 16.08 8.29
C VAL A 200 15.34 17.44 8.65
N ILE A 201 15.74 18.44 7.87
CA ILE A 201 15.14 19.79 7.92
C ILE A 201 14.14 19.87 6.79
N THR A 202 12.86 20.11 7.11
CA THR A 202 11.79 20.27 6.12
C THR A 202 11.40 21.73 6.01
N PHE A 203 11.12 22.17 4.79
CA PHE A 203 10.78 23.54 4.45
C PHE A 203 9.36 23.62 3.86
N ASP A 204 8.77 24.84 3.89
CA ASP A 204 7.43 25.12 3.33
C ASP A 204 7.43 25.29 1.80
N GLY A 205 8.58 25.21 1.16
CA GLY A 205 8.78 25.29 -0.28
C GLY A 205 10.15 24.74 -0.67
N ASP A 206 10.46 24.75 -1.96
CA ASP A 206 11.73 24.25 -2.50
C ASP A 206 12.92 25.02 -1.94
N VAL A 207 13.95 24.28 -1.51
CA VAL A 207 15.24 24.84 -1.10
C VAL A 207 16.03 25.16 -2.37
N THR A 208 16.16 26.44 -2.68
CA THR A 208 16.83 26.89 -3.90
C THR A 208 18.24 27.44 -3.67
N MET A 209 18.56 27.73 -2.42
CA MET A 209 19.86 28.30 -2.03
C MET A 209 20.27 27.86 -0.62
N ILE A 210 21.57 27.88 -0.36
CA ILE A 210 22.15 27.80 0.98
C ILE A 210 23.01 29.05 1.16
N GLY A 211 22.48 30.03 1.88
CA GLY A 211 23.16 31.31 2.02
C GLY A 211 24.28 31.29 3.05
N GLU A 212 25.01 32.41 3.12
CA GLU A 212 26.17 32.59 3.97
C GLU A 212 25.86 32.29 5.46
N LYS A 213 26.69 31.47 6.07
CA LYS A 213 26.60 31.09 7.49
C LYS A 213 25.38 30.24 7.86
N ALA A 214 24.72 29.58 6.93
CA ALA A 214 23.59 28.71 7.22
C ALA A 214 23.89 27.74 8.37
N PHE A 215 25.02 27.07 8.32
CA PHE A 215 25.46 26.09 9.34
C PHE A 215 26.68 26.54 10.14
N TYR A 216 26.90 27.84 10.28
CA TYR A 216 28.01 28.38 11.06
C TYR A 216 27.91 27.98 12.54
N TYR A 217 29.03 27.62 13.17
CA TYR A 217 29.07 27.07 14.54
C TYR A 217 28.25 25.81 14.81
N CYS A 218 27.72 25.12 13.80
CA CYS A 218 27.10 23.80 13.99
C CYS A 218 28.17 22.73 14.21
N THR A 219 28.79 22.71 15.39
CA THR A 219 30.00 21.91 15.70
C THR A 219 29.75 20.41 15.72
N SER A 220 28.53 19.96 15.95
CA SER A 220 28.15 18.54 15.88
C SER A 220 27.79 18.08 14.47
N LEU A 221 27.61 19.00 13.51
CA LEU A 221 27.29 18.66 12.12
C LEU A 221 28.45 17.93 11.45
N THR A 222 28.21 16.76 10.89
CA THR A 222 29.25 15.94 10.24
C THR A 222 29.08 15.84 8.73
N SER A 223 27.86 15.88 8.23
CA SER A 223 27.57 15.96 6.80
C SER A 223 26.28 16.70 6.53
N VAL A 224 26.12 17.22 5.31
CA VAL A 224 24.88 17.80 4.78
C VAL A 224 24.68 17.23 3.38
N THR A 225 23.49 16.71 3.12
CA THR A 225 23.03 16.32 1.80
C THR A 225 21.95 17.29 1.36
N ILE A 226 22.15 17.92 0.23
CA ILE A 226 21.27 18.97 -0.31
C ILE A 226 20.46 18.43 -1.49
N PRO A 227 19.24 18.93 -1.72
CA PRO A 227 18.43 18.54 -2.87
C PRO A 227 18.95 19.13 -4.17
N ASP A 228 18.54 18.53 -5.29
CA ASP A 228 18.91 18.98 -6.65
C ASP A 228 18.33 20.37 -7.01
N SER A 229 17.35 20.84 -6.24
CA SER A 229 16.76 22.19 -6.39
C SER A 229 17.70 23.34 -5.98
N VAL A 230 18.77 23.05 -5.23
CA VAL A 230 19.74 24.06 -4.81
C VAL A 230 20.62 24.49 -5.96
N THR A 231 20.51 25.77 -6.34
CA THR A 231 21.26 26.36 -7.46
C THR A 231 22.33 27.35 -7.00
N THR A 232 22.34 27.72 -5.71
CA THR A 232 23.27 28.71 -5.14
C THR A 232 23.74 28.26 -3.76
N ILE A 233 25.04 28.36 -3.50
CA ILE A 233 25.68 28.10 -2.20
C ILE A 233 26.60 29.27 -1.86
#